data_91821a8d3c1c22350a07ace1d9f4bc93
#
_entry.id   91821a8d3c1c22350a07ace1d9f4bc93
#
_cell.length_a   1.000
_cell.length_b   1.000
_cell.length_c   1.000
_cell.angle_alpha   90.00
_cell.angle_beta   90.00
_cell.angle_gamma   90.00
#
_symmetry.space_group_name_H-M   'P 1'
#
loop_
_entity.id
_entity.type
_entity.pdbx_description
1 polymer ?
#
loop_
_entity_poly.entity_id
_entity_poly.type
_entity_poly.pdbx_seq_one_letter_code
_entity_poly.pdbx_strand_id
1 'polypeptide(L)'
;MQLQLDNNKKELKSHGTYAFPVNVSYEQLSRYERKSFLWHWHKEIELTILLQGEMQYQVNDTIYHLQAGEGLFCNSNRLHTGSSCHDSDCIYISTTFHPRFLYGYEDSVIQNKYLNTITKHPGLHSLVFSPDIPWQKEVLDELSAIWMLSKQPSATYEMELQWRLTHIWMFLWNHLSHQTSSSGNSESKHTDRLKNILMYIQEHYAEKITLADIAATANICQSECCRFFKKHMNESLFDYLLSFRIEKSLPLLVDQQLSITEISNLCGFSSSSYYTKVFREHMGLSLIHI
;
A
#
# COMPACT_ATOMS: atom_id res chain seq x y z
N MET A 1 -18.55 11.64 11.36
CA MET A 1 -18.01 11.31 10.03
C MET A 1 -17.46 9.89 10.09
N GLN A 2 -17.48 9.11 9.01
CA GLN A 2 -16.86 7.78 8.99
C GLN A 2 -16.28 7.51 7.60
N LEU A 3 -15.34 6.56 7.50
CA LEU A 3 -14.76 6.16 6.23
C LEU A 3 -15.81 5.48 5.33
N GLN A 4 -15.75 5.75 4.04
CA GLN A 4 -16.55 5.04 3.04
C GLN A 4 -15.81 3.78 2.61
N LEU A 5 -16.41 2.62 2.83
CA LEU A 5 -15.80 1.31 2.59
C LEU A 5 -16.66 0.48 1.64
N ASP A 6 -16.02 -0.40 0.88
CA ASP A 6 -16.72 -1.47 0.18
C ASP A 6 -17.04 -2.66 1.11
N ASN A 7 -17.71 -3.70 0.57
CA ASN A 7 -18.07 -4.90 1.32
C ASN A 7 -16.86 -5.68 1.86
N ASN A 8 -15.67 -5.45 1.33
CA ASN A 8 -14.42 -6.09 1.73
C ASN A 8 -13.58 -5.20 2.67
N LYS A 9 -14.15 -4.10 3.18
CA LYS A 9 -13.47 -3.08 4.00
C LYS A 9 -12.36 -2.31 3.27
N LYS A 10 -12.35 -2.31 1.94
CA LYS A 10 -11.46 -1.46 1.18
C LYS A 10 -11.96 -0.02 1.23
N GLU A 11 -11.07 0.92 1.50
CA GLU A 11 -11.41 2.34 1.47
C GLU A 11 -11.70 2.79 0.04
N LEU A 12 -12.83 3.52 -0.12
CA LEU A 12 -13.28 4.06 -1.40
C LEU A 12 -12.73 5.47 -1.68
N LYS A 13 -12.19 6.14 -0.65
CA LYS A 13 -11.55 7.44 -0.81
C LYS A 13 -10.28 7.30 -1.64
N SER A 14 -10.12 8.16 -2.61
CA SER A 14 -8.87 8.23 -3.39
C SER A 14 -7.81 8.99 -2.59
N HIS A 15 -6.63 8.41 -2.47
CA HIS A 15 -5.46 9.03 -1.85
C HIS A 15 -4.57 9.72 -2.89
N GLY A 16 -5.05 10.86 -3.38
CA GLY A 16 -4.45 11.60 -4.47
C GLY A 16 -5.07 11.27 -5.83
N THR A 17 -4.39 11.66 -6.89
CA THR A 17 -4.79 11.42 -8.29
C THR A 17 -3.88 10.39 -8.95
N TYR A 18 -4.23 9.98 -10.18
CA TYR A 18 -3.32 9.16 -10.96
C TYR A 18 -1.98 9.86 -11.22
N ALA A 19 -2.01 11.14 -11.58
CA ALA A 19 -0.79 11.91 -11.86
C ALA A 19 0.02 12.24 -10.58
N PHE A 20 -0.66 12.36 -9.44
CA PHE A 20 -0.05 12.68 -8.15
C PHE A 20 -0.67 11.82 -7.03
N PRO A 21 -0.21 10.57 -6.86
CA PRO A 21 -0.83 9.57 -5.99
C PRO A 21 -0.36 9.71 -4.53
N VAL A 22 -0.53 10.90 -3.97
CA VAL A 22 -0.20 11.23 -2.57
C VAL A 22 -1.33 12.04 -1.97
N ASN A 23 -1.63 11.79 -0.71
CA ASN A 23 -2.55 12.56 0.11
C ASN A 23 -1.92 12.83 1.48
N VAL A 24 -1.88 14.08 1.90
CA VAL A 24 -1.47 14.50 3.24
C VAL A 24 -2.68 15.07 3.93
N SER A 25 -3.16 14.43 4.99
CA SER A 25 -4.37 14.83 5.68
C SER A 25 -4.13 15.10 7.17
N TYR A 26 -4.84 16.08 7.67
CA TYR A 26 -4.97 16.38 9.10
C TYR A 26 -6.22 15.70 9.63
N GLU A 27 -6.05 14.79 10.53
CA GLU A 27 -7.12 13.97 11.07
C GLU A 27 -7.29 14.23 12.57
N GLN A 28 -8.55 14.20 13.00
CA GLN A 28 -8.94 14.44 14.40
C GLN A 28 -9.98 13.38 14.78
N LEU A 29 -9.65 12.52 15.75
CA LEU A 29 -10.48 11.36 16.08
C LEU A 29 -11.85 11.75 16.65
N SER A 30 -11.99 12.92 17.30
CA SER A 30 -13.29 13.41 17.77
C SER A 30 -14.31 13.66 16.65
N ARG A 31 -13.86 13.79 15.39
CA ARG A 31 -14.75 13.94 14.22
C ARG A 31 -15.34 12.62 13.75
N TYR A 32 -14.74 11.50 14.15
CA TYR A 32 -15.19 10.15 13.81
C TYR A 32 -16.19 9.65 14.87
N GLU A 33 -17.13 8.82 14.43
CA GLU A 33 -18.05 8.15 15.35
C GLU A 33 -17.27 7.29 16.35
N ARG A 34 -17.62 7.41 17.63
CA ARG A 34 -16.93 6.72 18.75
C ARG A 34 -15.43 7.04 18.84
N LYS A 35 -14.99 8.19 18.33
CA LYS A 35 -13.58 8.60 18.29
C LYS A 35 -12.66 7.50 17.69
N SER A 36 -13.15 6.83 16.61
CA SER A 36 -12.45 5.71 15.98
C SER A 36 -12.79 5.69 14.50
N PHE A 37 -11.81 5.46 13.65
CA PHE A 37 -12.06 5.11 12.27
C PHE A 37 -12.22 3.60 12.11
N LEU A 38 -13.07 3.20 11.15
CA LEU A 38 -13.40 1.79 10.91
C LEU A 38 -12.19 0.99 10.43
N TRP A 39 -12.23 -0.30 10.67
CA TRP A 39 -11.33 -1.26 10.05
C TRP A 39 -11.39 -1.13 8.53
N HIS A 40 -10.25 -0.77 7.92
CA HIS A 40 -10.15 -0.61 6.48
C HIS A 40 -8.75 -0.99 5.99
N TRP A 41 -8.61 -1.06 4.69
CA TRP A 41 -7.34 -1.23 4.01
C TRP A 41 -7.36 -0.48 2.68
N HIS A 42 -6.19 -0.15 2.19
CA HIS A 42 -5.95 0.49 0.89
C HIS A 42 -4.62 0.03 0.30
N LYS A 43 -4.39 0.29 -0.99
CA LYS A 43 -3.17 -0.11 -1.72
C LYS A 43 -1.96 0.76 -1.39
N GLU A 44 -2.20 1.92 -0.86
CA GLU A 44 -1.21 2.91 -0.50
C GLU A 44 -0.45 2.48 0.76
N ILE A 45 0.76 3.02 0.90
CA ILE A 45 1.51 3.05 2.16
C ILE A 45 0.97 4.22 2.97
N GLU A 46 0.80 4.03 4.27
CA GLU A 46 0.46 5.10 5.19
C GLU A 46 1.59 5.35 6.19
N LEU A 47 1.93 6.62 6.33
CA LEU A 47 2.85 7.13 7.35
C LEU A 47 2.07 8.08 8.24
N THR A 48 1.96 7.74 9.52
CA THR A 48 1.23 8.53 10.52
C THR A 48 2.20 9.17 11.49
N ILE A 49 1.96 10.44 11.87
CA ILE A 49 2.61 11.09 13.01
C ILE A 49 1.54 11.66 13.92
N LEU A 50 1.62 11.35 15.21
CA LEU A 50 0.70 11.83 16.23
C LEU A 50 1.14 13.20 16.74
N LEU A 51 0.25 14.20 16.63
CA LEU A 51 0.54 15.56 17.06
C LEU A 51 0.06 15.84 18.49
N GLN A 52 -1.05 15.19 18.88
CA GLN A 52 -1.67 15.41 20.18
C GLN A 52 -2.46 14.18 20.62
N GLY A 53 -2.48 13.93 21.93
CA GLY A 53 -3.24 12.84 22.54
C GLY A 53 -2.54 11.50 22.44
N GLU A 54 -3.34 10.45 22.61
CA GLU A 54 -2.90 9.06 22.55
C GLU A 54 -3.85 8.25 21.67
N MET A 55 -3.29 7.34 20.87
CA MET A 55 -4.04 6.50 19.95
C MET A 55 -3.68 5.03 20.16
N GLN A 56 -4.69 4.19 20.29
CA GLN A 56 -4.54 2.77 20.02
C GLN A 56 -4.68 2.55 18.52
N TYR A 57 -3.57 2.25 17.86
CA TYR A 57 -3.54 1.93 16.43
C TYR A 57 -3.35 0.42 16.27
N GLN A 58 -4.17 -0.23 15.47
CA GLN A 58 -4.06 -1.67 15.24
C GLN A 58 -3.85 -1.95 13.76
N VAL A 59 -2.84 -2.76 13.44
CA VAL A 59 -2.55 -3.26 12.09
C VAL A 59 -2.60 -4.79 12.11
N ASN A 60 -3.52 -5.38 11.39
CA ASN A 60 -3.84 -6.81 11.48
C ASN A 60 -4.06 -7.25 12.94
N ASP A 61 -3.23 -8.18 13.42
CA ASP A 61 -3.31 -8.71 14.79
C ASP A 61 -2.42 -7.94 15.80
N THR A 62 -1.68 -6.90 15.36
CA THR A 62 -0.74 -6.17 16.21
C THR A 62 -1.34 -4.84 16.66
N ILE A 63 -1.34 -4.61 17.97
CA ILE A 63 -1.84 -3.38 18.61
C ILE A 63 -0.66 -2.53 19.05
N TYR A 64 -0.71 -1.26 18.73
CA TYR A 64 0.25 -0.23 19.12
C TYR A 64 -0.44 0.83 19.97
N HIS A 65 0.25 1.31 21.00
CA HIS A 65 -0.16 2.48 21.78
C HIS A 65 0.79 3.62 21.42
N LEU A 66 0.28 4.58 20.64
CA LEU A 66 1.05 5.72 20.17
C LEU A 66 0.77 6.93 21.04
N GLN A 67 1.82 7.69 21.33
CA GLN A 67 1.76 8.97 22.04
C GLN A 67 2.14 10.11 21.11
N ALA A 68 1.78 11.34 21.51
CA ALA A 68 2.17 12.54 20.76
C ALA A 68 3.69 12.59 20.54
N GLY A 69 4.11 12.85 19.31
CA GLY A 69 5.50 12.81 18.86
C GLY A 69 5.94 11.48 18.26
N GLU A 70 5.19 10.41 18.46
CA GLU A 70 5.44 9.11 17.82
C GLU A 70 4.72 8.99 16.48
N GLY A 71 5.12 8.01 15.69
CA GLY A 71 4.51 7.74 14.39
C GLY A 71 4.42 6.25 14.07
N LEU A 72 3.77 5.94 12.95
CA LEU A 72 3.60 4.58 12.49
C LEU A 72 3.73 4.50 10.96
N PHE A 73 4.48 3.51 10.51
CA PHE A 73 4.44 3.01 9.14
C PHE A 73 3.42 1.88 9.07
N CYS A 74 2.44 2.00 8.18
CA CYS A 74 1.53 0.93 7.80
C CYS A 74 1.79 0.57 6.33
N ASN A 75 2.12 -0.69 6.09
CA ASN A 75 2.45 -1.18 4.74
C ASN A 75 1.18 -1.31 3.88
N SER A 76 1.36 -1.31 2.56
CA SER A 76 0.30 -1.51 1.56
C SER A 76 -0.57 -2.74 1.87
N ASN A 77 -1.87 -2.64 1.59
CA ASN A 77 -2.83 -3.75 1.72
C ASN A 77 -2.91 -4.35 3.13
N ARG A 78 -2.68 -3.55 4.18
CA ARG A 78 -2.82 -4.02 5.58
C ARG A 78 -4.11 -3.50 6.17
N LEU A 79 -4.86 -4.41 6.80
CA LEU A 79 -6.08 -4.08 7.51
C LEU A 79 -5.70 -3.32 8.79
N HIS A 80 -6.25 -2.11 8.96
CA HIS A 80 -5.92 -1.28 10.11
C HIS A 80 -7.10 -0.46 10.60
N THR A 81 -6.99 -0.02 11.86
CA THR A 81 -7.94 0.84 12.55
C THR A 81 -7.23 1.64 13.63
N GLY A 82 -7.82 2.74 14.07
CA GLY A 82 -7.32 3.52 15.19
C GLY A 82 -8.45 4.11 16.01
N SER A 83 -8.21 4.23 17.31
CA SER A 83 -9.13 4.81 18.27
C SER A 83 -8.40 5.64 19.32
N SER A 84 -9.04 6.68 19.84
CA SER A 84 -8.50 7.44 20.96
C SER A 84 -8.44 6.57 22.22
N CYS A 85 -7.34 6.63 22.98
CA CYS A 85 -7.18 5.86 24.20
C CYS A 85 -7.98 6.40 25.38
N HIS A 86 -8.28 7.69 25.40
CA HIS A 86 -8.95 8.37 26.50
C HIS A 86 -9.99 9.35 25.99
N ASP A 87 -10.66 10.06 26.88
CA ASP A 87 -11.60 11.11 26.53
C ASP A 87 -10.96 12.35 25.87
N SER A 88 -9.64 12.48 25.97
CA SER A 88 -8.88 13.50 25.26
C SER A 88 -8.95 13.28 23.74
N ASP A 89 -8.91 14.38 22.99
CA ASP A 89 -8.88 14.30 21.53
C ASP A 89 -7.50 13.86 21.04
N CYS A 90 -7.51 13.09 19.97
CA CYS A 90 -6.30 12.63 19.31
C CYS A 90 -6.23 13.29 17.93
N ILE A 91 -5.10 13.96 17.66
CA ILE A 91 -4.82 14.65 16.40
C ILE A 91 -3.58 14.04 15.78
N TYR A 92 -3.67 13.66 14.51
CA TYR A 92 -2.56 13.10 13.76
C TYR A 92 -2.54 13.57 12.31
N ILE A 93 -1.39 13.43 11.68
CA ILE A 93 -1.21 13.61 10.24
C ILE A 93 -1.06 12.23 9.62
N SER A 94 -1.86 11.96 8.59
CA SER A 94 -1.69 10.80 7.73
C SER A 94 -1.13 11.25 6.39
N THR A 95 -0.01 10.64 5.99
CA THR A 95 0.59 10.77 4.66
C THR A 95 0.45 9.44 3.95
N THR A 96 -0.54 9.33 3.08
CA THR A 96 -0.82 8.14 2.28
C THR A 96 -0.31 8.33 0.86
N PHE A 97 0.42 7.35 0.32
CA PHE A 97 0.94 7.41 -1.05
C PHE A 97 1.03 6.03 -1.69
N HIS A 98 0.71 5.98 -2.99
CA HIS A 98 0.92 4.77 -3.76
C HIS A 98 2.43 4.56 -4.02
N PRO A 99 2.98 3.33 -3.85
CA PRO A 99 4.41 3.05 -4.02
C PRO A 99 5.02 3.55 -5.34
N ARG A 100 4.24 3.58 -6.44
CA ARG A 100 4.68 4.09 -7.74
C ARG A 100 5.21 5.53 -7.71
N PHE A 101 4.79 6.31 -6.72
CA PHE A 101 5.29 7.68 -6.56
C PHE A 101 6.80 7.74 -6.34
N LEU A 102 7.38 6.67 -5.76
CA LEU A 102 8.81 6.58 -5.50
C LEU A 102 9.57 5.89 -6.63
N TYR A 103 9.01 4.87 -7.29
CA TYR A 103 9.78 4.08 -8.26
C TYR A 103 9.68 4.56 -9.71
N GLY A 104 8.75 5.47 -10.03
CA GLY A 104 8.59 6.10 -11.33
C GLY A 104 7.95 5.18 -12.37
N TYR A 105 8.63 4.11 -12.80
CA TYR A 105 8.13 3.16 -13.80
C TYR A 105 8.33 1.71 -13.34
N GLU A 106 7.50 0.84 -13.87
CA GLU A 106 7.47 -0.59 -13.57
C GLU A 106 8.79 -1.29 -13.93
N ASP A 107 9.12 -2.30 -13.13
CA ASP A 107 10.34 -3.10 -13.26
C ASP A 107 11.66 -2.30 -13.13
N SER A 108 11.58 -1.06 -12.64
CA SER A 108 12.75 -0.25 -12.35
C SER A 108 13.61 -0.89 -11.23
N VAL A 109 14.90 -0.56 -11.21
CA VAL A 109 15.79 -0.96 -10.10
C VAL A 109 15.26 -0.45 -8.76
N ILE A 110 14.66 0.75 -8.74
CA ILE A 110 14.09 1.32 -7.52
C ILE A 110 12.93 0.46 -7.01
N GLN A 111 12.02 0.07 -7.90
CA GLN A 111 10.92 -0.81 -7.54
C GLN A 111 11.42 -2.17 -7.02
N ASN A 112 12.24 -2.86 -7.84
CA ASN A 112 12.58 -4.26 -7.57
C ASN A 112 13.53 -4.43 -6.38
N LYS A 113 14.53 -3.55 -6.26
CA LYS A 113 15.52 -3.65 -5.19
C LYS A 113 15.07 -3.00 -3.89
N TYR A 114 14.44 -1.82 -3.96
CA TYR A 114 14.21 -1.01 -2.75
C TYR A 114 12.75 -1.05 -2.27
N LEU A 115 11.78 -0.95 -3.19
CA LEU A 115 10.36 -0.92 -2.78
C LEU A 115 9.85 -2.32 -2.46
N ASN A 116 10.04 -3.27 -3.38
CA ASN A 116 9.51 -4.63 -3.22
C ASN A 116 10.09 -5.35 -1.99
N THR A 117 11.33 -5.06 -1.61
CA THR A 117 11.97 -5.65 -0.41
C THR A 117 11.17 -5.33 0.87
N ILE A 118 10.57 -4.15 0.97
CA ILE A 118 9.77 -3.71 2.12
C ILE A 118 8.30 -4.02 1.89
N THR A 119 7.72 -3.58 0.77
CA THR A 119 6.27 -3.67 0.54
C THR A 119 5.76 -5.10 0.42
N LYS A 120 6.59 -6.01 -0.14
CA LYS A 120 6.26 -7.44 -0.29
C LYS A 120 6.82 -8.31 0.84
N HIS A 121 7.42 -7.71 1.87
CA HIS A 121 7.94 -8.47 3.01
C HIS A 121 6.79 -9.02 3.86
N PRO A 122 6.68 -10.37 4.03
CA PRO A 122 5.52 -11.00 4.69
C PRO A 122 5.38 -10.62 6.16
N GLY A 123 6.49 -10.46 6.88
CA GLY A 123 6.50 -10.11 8.30
C GLY A 123 6.48 -8.60 8.60
N LEU A 124 6.66 -7.74 7.59
CA LEU A 124 6.70 -6.30 7.80
C LEU A 124 5.33 -5.68 7.46
N HIS A 125 4.43 -5.73 8.40
CA HIS A 125 3.08 -5.14 8.26
C HIS A 125 3.05 -3.67 8.67
N SER A 126 3.80 -3.33 9.71
CA SER A 126 3.84 -2.01 10.32
C SER A 126 5.09 -1.85 11.19
N LEU A 127 5.44 -0.60 11.51
CA LEU A 127 6.55 -0.25 12.37
C LEU A 127 6.24 1.06 13.09
N VAL A 128 6.44 1.09 14.40
CA VAL A 128 6.36 2.34 15.19
C VAL A 128 7.64 3.15 15.03
N PHE A 129 7.50 4.45 14.91
CA PHE A 129 8.60 5.41 15.00
C PHE A 129 8.59 6.09 16.37
N SER A 130 9.69 5.94 17.11
CA SER A 130 9.93 6.61 18.38
C SER A 130 10.95 7.73 18.21
N PRO A 131 10.73 8.92 18.81
CA PRO A 131 11.72 9.99 18.79
C PRO A 131 13.01 9.65 19.55
N ASP A 132 13.00 8.61 20.40
CA ASP A 132 14.16 8.18 21.17
C ASP A 132 15.18 7.40 20.33
N ILE A 133 14.80 6.93 19.14
CA ILE A 133 15.66 6.18 18.23
C ILE A 133 16.12 7.13 17.12
N PRO A 134 17.43 7.40 16.97
CA PRO A 134 17.92 8.48 16.09
C PRO A 134 17.37 8.43 14.65
N TRP A 135 17.46 7.28 13.97
CA TRP A 135 16.98 7.18 12.59
C TRP A 135 15.45 7.28 12.45
N GLN A 136 14.70 6.86 13.48
CA GLN A 136 13.24 7.00 13.50
C GLN A 136 12.83 8.44 13.75
N LYS A 137 13.62 9.16 14.55
CA LYS A 137 13.45 10.61 14.73
C LYS A 137 13.60 11.36 13.41
N GLU A 138 14.61 11.02 12.60
CA GLU A 138 14.77 11.61 11.26
C GLU A 138 13.52 11.38 10.39
N VAL A 139 12.91 10.18 10.45
CA VAL A 139 11.64 9.91 9.76
C VAL A 139 10.51 10.80 10.28
N LEU A 140 10.38 10.98 11.60
CA LEU A 140 9.37 11.86 12.20
C LEU A 140 9.59 13.34 11.85
N ASP A 141 10.84 13.78 11.78
CA ASP A 141 11.21 15.13 11.36
C ASP A 141 10.82 15.36 9.88
N GLU A 142 11.06 14.39 9.00
CA GLU A 142 10.61 14.44 7.59
C GLU A 142 9.09 14.45 7.46
N LEU A 143 8.35 13.65 8.24
CA LEU A 143 6.88 13.67 8.26
C LEU A 143 6.34 15.02 8.71
N SER A 144 6.95 15.62 9.71
CA SER A 144 6.62 16.97 10.18
C SER A 144 6.87 18.02 9.09
N ALA A 145 7.98 17.90 8.36
CA ALA A 145 8.30 18.79 7.25
C ALA A 145 7.33 18.60 6.05
N ILE A 146 6.91 17.37 5.74
CA ILE A 146 5.86 17.08 4.75
C ILE A 146 4.56 17.79 5.12
N TRP A 147 4.17 17.73 6.39
CA TRP A 147 2.99 18.43 6.87
C TRP A 147 3.09 19.95 6.69
N MET A 148 4.21 20.54 7.08
CA MET A 148 4.43 21.98 6.90
C MET A 148 4.41 22.38 5.42
N LEU A 149 5.04 21.59 4.56
CA LEU A 149 5.03 21.78 3.11
C LEU A 149 3.61 21.70 2.53
N SER A 150 2.77 20.79 3.01
CA SER A 150 1.38 20.66 2.56
C SER A 150 0.49 21.85 2.96
N LYS A 151 0.83 22.55 4.02
CA LYS A 151 0.12 23.76 4.47
C LYS A 151 0.45 24.98 3.63
N GLN A 152 1.67 25.08 3.14
CA GLN A 152 2.16 26.20 2.33
C GLN A 152 2.96 25.64 1.15
N PRO A 153 2.27 25.12 0.12
CA PRO A 153 2.94 24.52 -1.04
C PRO A 153 3.85 25.54 -1.73
N SER A 154 5.09 25.13 -1.96
CA SER A 154 6.07 25.88 -2.76
C SER A 154 5.79 25.68 -4.25
N ALA A 155 6.50 26.40 -5.12
CA ALA A 155 6.47 26.18 -6.57
C ALA A 155 7.03 24.80 -6.98
N THR A 156 7.75 24.13 -6.09
CA THR A 156 8.39 22.82 -6.28
C THR A 156 7.77 21.73 -5.38
N TYR A 157 6.53 21.95 -4.94
CA TYR A 157 5.83 21.13 -3.96
C TYR A 157 5.92 19.62 -4.23
N GLU A 158 5.57 19.21 -5.45
CA GLU A 158 5.53 17.79 -5.83
C GLU A 158 6.93 17.15 -5.80
N MET A 159 7.95 17.88 -6.24
CA MET A 159 9.34 17.43 -6.23
C MET A 159 9.89 17.34 -4.80
N GLU A 160 9.61 18.34 -3.97
CA GLU A 160 10.03 18.33 -2.55
C GLU A 160 9.36 17.20 -1.79
N LEU A 161 8.07 16.96 -2.02
CA LEU A 161 7.34 15.87 -1.39
C LEU A 161 7.91 14.50 -1.82
N GLN A 162 8.18 14.32 -3.11
CA GLN A 162 8.81 13.09 -3.63
C GLN A 162 10.20 12.86 -3.02
N TRP A 163 11.00 13.91 -2.92
CA TRP A 163 12.33 13.85 -2.31
C TRP A 163 12.24 13.41 -0.83
N ARG A 164 11.35 14.03 -0.04
CA ARG A 164 11.18 13.70 1.39
C ARG A 164 10.70 12.27 1.59
N LEU A 165 9.71 11.83 0.82
CA LEU A 165 9.22 10.44 0.89
C LEU A 165 10.30 9.44 0.44
N THR A 166 11.12 9.79 -0.55
CA THR A 166 12.27 8.98 -0.95
C THR A 166 13.31 8.91 0.18
N HIS A 167 13.57 10.03 0.87
CA HIS A 167 14.49 10.08 2.01
C HIS A 167 14.00 9.21 3.18
N ILE A 168 12.72 9.29 3.54
CA ILE A 168 12.10 8.38 4.52
C ILE A 168 12.30 6.92 4.08
N TRP A 169 12.07 6.62 2.80
CA TRP A 169 12.23 5.26 2.28
C TRP A 169 13.67 4.74 2.38
N MET A 170 14.65 5.59 2.21
CA MET A 170 16.07 5.24 2.40
C MET A 170 16.36 4.85 3.85
N PHE A 171 15.81 5.56 4.85
CA PHE A 171 15.92 5.16 6.25
C PHE A 171 15.28 3.79 6.49
N LEU A 172 14.05 3.58 6.02
CA LEU A 172 13.36 2.30 6.15
C LEU A 172 14.20 1.16 5.54
N TRP A 173 14.67 1.34 4.32
CA TRP A 173 15.44 0.31 3.63
C TRP A 173 16.75 -0.02 4.33
N ASN A 174 17.50 0.98 4.75
CA ASN A 174 18.79 0.80 5.43
C ASN A 174 18.65 0.03 6.76
N HIS A 175 17.54 0.22 7.46
CA HIS A 175 17.36 -0.40 8.79
C HIS A 175 16.53 -1.69 8.76
N LEU A 176 15.70 -1.90 7.74
CA LEU A 176 14.81 -3.05 7.67
C LEU A 176 15.29 -4.12 6.68
N SER A 177 16.03 -3.78 5.63
CA SER A 177 16.47 -4.75 4.62
C SER A 177 17.34 -5.86 5.17
N HIS A 178 18.08 -5.62 6.25
CA HIS A 178 18.96 -6.61 6.91
C HIS A 178 18.23 -7.48 7.94
N GLN A 179 17.07 -7.07 8.44
CA GLN A 179 16.28 -7.86 9.40
C GLN A 179 15.60 -9.07 8.74
N THR A 180 15.55 -9.09 7.41
CA THR A 180 14.94 -10.16 6.62
C THR A 180 15.70 -11.50 6.71
N SER A 181 16.90 -11.52 7.29
CA SER A 181 17.80 -12.70 7.31
C SER A 181 17.69 -13.55 8.59
N SER A 182 16.93 -13.17 9.59
CA SER A 182 16.99 -13.78 10.93
C SER A 182 15.69 -14.36 11.50
N SER A 183 14.59 -14.35 10.76
CA SER A 183 13.35 -14.96 11.25
C SER A 183 13.29 -16.46 10.96
N GLY A 184 12.86 -17.21 11.98
CA GLY A 184 12.99 -18.67 12.08
C GLY A 184 12.28 -19.48 10.96
N ASN A 185 12.58 -20.77 10.90
CA ASN A 185 12.19 -21.74 9.85
C ASN A 185 10.71 -21.77 9.41
N SER A 186 9.76 -21.30 10.23
CA SER A 186 8.34 -21.26 9.86
C SER A 186 7.98 -20.01 9.07
N GLU A 187 8.53 -18.85 9.44
CA GLU A 187 8.35 -17.59 8.71
C GLU A 187 9.04 -17.61 7.35
N SER A 188 10.20 -18.25 7.26
CA SER A 188 10.89 -18.49 5.99
C SER A 188 10.00 -19.25 4.99
N LYS A 189 9.34 -20.35 5.43
CA LYS A 189 8.43 -21.12 4.56
C LYS A 189 7.21 -20.30 4.07
N HIS A 190 6.67 -19.45 4.92
CA HIS A 190 5.55 -18.58 4.54
C HIS A 190 6.00 -17.48 3.57
N THR A 191 7.20 -16.93 3.78
CA THR A 191 7.82 -15.97 2.88
C THR A 191 8.06 -16.57 1.49
N ASP A 192 8.63 -17.77 1.44
CA ASP A 192 8.91 -18.48 0.18
C ASP A 192 7.61 -18.82 -0.56
N ARG A 193 6.57 -19.28 0.16
CA ARG A 193 5.25 -19.55 -0.43
C ARG A 193 4.63 -18.29 -1.05
N LEU A 194 4.61 -17.17 -0.32
CA LEU A 194 4.06 -15.94 -0.84
C LEU A 194 4.86 -15.42 -2.04
N LYS A 195 6.18 -15.47 -1.95
CA LYS A 195 7.08 -15.12 -3.05
C LYS A 195 6.79 -15.94 -4.30
N ASN A 196 6.67 -17.28 -4.16
CA ASN A 196 6.40 -18.17 -5.29
C ASN A 196 5.03 -17.85 -5.94
N ILE A 197 4.00 -17.60 -5.14
CA ILE A 197 2.67 -17.19 -5.64
C ILE A 197 2.76 -15.89 -6.42
N LEU A 198 3.41 -14.87 -5.84
CA LEU A 198 3.54 -13.56 -6.47
C LEU A 198 4.37 -13.63 -7.76
N MET A 199 5.49 -14.33 -7.74
CA MET A 199 6.34 -14.52 -8.93
C MET A 199 5.55 -15.20 -10.04
N TYR A 200 4.85 -16.29 -9.74
CA TYR A 200 4.05 -16.99 -10.74
C TYR A 200 2.99 -16.08 -11.38
N ILE A 201 2.26 -15.31 -10.57
CA ILE A 201 1.28 -14.34 -11.09
C ILE A 201 1.96 -13.31 -11.98
N GLN A 202 3.12 -12.78 -11.57
CA GLN A 202 3.85 -11.76 -12.31
C GLN A 202 4.43 -12.26 -13.64
N GLU A 203 4.84 -13.52 -13.70
CA GLU A 203 5.39 -14.15 -14.90
C GLU A 203 4.29 -14.57 -15.90
N HIS A 204 3.11 -14.94 -15.38
CA HIS A 204 2.03 -15.54 -16.21
C HIS A 204 0.78 -14.67 -16.31
N TYR A 205 0.79 -13.39 -15.82
CA TYR A 205 -0.42 -12.56 -15.74
C TYR A 205 -1.17 -12.41 -17.06
N ALA A 206 -0.47 -12.42 -18.19
CA ALA A 206 -1.05 -12.30 -19.52
C ALA A 206 -1.75 -13.59 -19.99
N GLU A 207 -1.54 -14.70 -19.30
CA GLU A 207 -2.08 -16.01 -19.65
C GLU A 207 -3.37 -16.32 -18.88
N LYS A 208 -4.01 -17.43 -19.23
CA LYS A 208 -5.13 -17.98 -18.45
C LYS A 208 -4.61 -18.70 -17.23
N ILE A 209 -4.51 -18.01 -16.09
CA ILE A 209 -4.10 -18.58 -14.81
C ILE A 209 -5.30 -19.22 -14.10
N THR A 210 -5.11 -20.42 -13.53
CA THR A 210 -6.08 -21.06 -12.65
C THR A 210 -5.61 -21.05 -11.19
N LEU A 211 -6.55 -21.19 -10.26
CA LEU A 211 -6.22 -21.32 -8.83
C LEU A 211 -5.37 -22.57 -8.55
N ALA A 212 -5.56 -23.64 -9.33
CA ALA A 212 -4.77 -24.85 -9.21
C ALA A 212 -3.29 -24.62 -9.57
N ASP A 213 -3.04 -23.87 -10.63
CA ASP A 213 -1.67 -23.55 -11.07
C ASP A 213 -0.94 -22.74 -9.98
N ILE A 214 -1.60 -21.71 -9.45
CA ILE A 214 -1.03 -20.88 -8.40
C ILE A 214 -0.78 -21.67 -7.11
N ALA A 215 -1.73 -22.49 -6.67
CA ALA A 215 -1.60 -23.29 -5.45
C ALA A 215 -0.46 -24.32 -5.55
N ALA A 216 -0.23 -24.86 -6.75
CA ALA A 216 0.88 -25.80 -7.01
C ALA A 216 2.25 -25.14 -6.77
N THR A 217 2.46 -23.86 -7.09
CA THR A 217 3.75 -23.17 -6.87
C THR A 217 4.14 -23.05 -5.39
N ALA A 218 3.15 -23.05 -4.51
CA ALA A 218 3.34 -22.95 -3.07
C ALA A 218 3.26 -24.33 -2.36
N ASN A 219 3.03 -25.43 -3.12
CA ASN A 219 2.81 -26.78 -2.60
C ASN A 219 1.70 -26.85 -1.55
N ILE A 220 0.56 -26.21 -1.81
CA ILE A 220 -0.62 -26.19 -0.93
C ILE A 220 -1.89 -26.44 -1.74
N CYS A 221 -2.98 -26.83 -1.06
CA CYS A 221 -4.26 -26.97 -1.75
C CYS A 221 -4.89 -25.60 -2.07
N GLN A 222 -5.82 -25.59 -3.03
CA GLN A 222 -6.46 -24.35 -3.52
C GLN A 222 -7.12 -23.54 -2.39
N SER A 223 -7.84 -24.22 -1.48
CA SER A 223 -8.51 -23.56 -0.36
C SER A 223 -7.53 -22.94 0.65
N GLU A 224 -6.40 -23.62 0.89
CA GLU A 224 -5.32 -23.08 1.71
C GLU A 224 -4.65 -21.89 1.03
N CYS A 225 -4.41 -21.98 -0.28
CA CYS A 225 -3.81 -20.91 -1.07
C CYS A 225 -4.64 -19.60 -0.97
N CYS A 226 -5.96 -19.67 -1.17
CA CYS A 226 -6.83 -18.51 -1.02
C CYS A 226 -6.79 -17.92 0.39
N ARG A 227 -6.86 -18.75 1.44
CA ARG A 227 -6.80 -18.28 2.84
C ARG A 227 -5.44 -17.68 3.17
N PHE A 228 -4.38 -18.35 2.76
CA PHE A 228 -3.00 -17.91 2.97
C PHE A 228 -2.76 -16.57 2.29
N PHE A 229 -3.10 -16.44 1.00
CA PHE A 229 -2.91 -15.21 0.25
C PHE A 229 -3.72 -14.05 0.85
N LYS A 230 -5.03 -14.28 1.13
CA LYS A 230 -5.88 -13.27 1.75
C LYS A 230 -5.38 -12.83 3.13
N LYS A 231 -4.83 -13.75 3.93
CA LYS A 231 -4.24 -13.42 5.24
C LYS A 231 -3.01 -12.51 5.11
N HIS A 232 -2.15 -12.72 4.12
CA HIS A 232 -0.89 -12.00 3.99
C HIS A 232 -0.99 -10.73 3.12
N MET A 233 -1.89 -10.71 2.13
CA MET A 233 -2.06 -9.59 1.20
C MET A 233 -3.32 -8.77 1.48
N ASN A 234 -4.19 -9.25 2.36
CA ASN A 234 -5.50 -8.69 2.69
C ASN A 234 -6.46 -8.48 1.51
N GLU A 235 -6.16 -9.06 0.38
CA GLU A 235 -6.99 -9.07 -0.83
C GLU A 235 -7.10 -10.48 -1.40
N SER A 236 -8.09 -10.73 -2.28
CA SER A 236 -8.17 -12.02 -2.94
C SER A 236 -7.09 -12.14 -4.01
N LEU A 237 -6.70 -13.38 -4.28
CA LEU A 237 -5.68 -13.71 -5.27
C LEU A 237 -6.05 -13.23 -6.68
N PHE A 238 -7.32 -13.32 -7.07
CA PHE A 238 -7.78 -12.84 -8.36
C PHE A 238 -7.96 -11.32 -8.41
N ASP A 239 -8.28 -10.65 -7.30
CA ASP A 239 -8.28 -9.18 -7.25
C ASP A 239 -6.86 -8.64 -7.43
N TYR A 240 -5.87 -9.30 -6.79
CA TYR A 240 -4.45 -8.99 -7.02
C TYR A 240 -4.05 -9.17 -8.48
N LEU A 241 -4.41 -10.32 -9.12
CA LEU A 241 -4.14 -10.55 -10.53
C LEU A 241 -4.76 -9.48 -11.42
N LEU A 242 -6.01 -9.11 -11.18
CA LEU A 242 -6.69 -8.06 -11.96
C LEU A 242 -6.03 -6.70 -11.76
N SER A 243 -5.65 -6.35 -10.54
CA SER A 243 -4.90 -5.13 -10.24
C SER A 243 -3.58 -5.10 -11.00
N PHE A 244 -2.84 -6.19 -10.98
CA PHE A 244 -1.55 -6.31 -11.68
C PHE A 244 -1.70 -6.18 -13.19
N ARG A 245 -2.74 -6.80 -13.77
CA ARG A 245 -3.07 -6.64 -15.21
C ARG A 245 -3.39 -5.21 -15.60
N ILE A 246 -4.13 -4.48 -14.74
CA ILE A 246 -4.40 -3.05 -14.94
C ILE A 246 -3.11 -2.24 -14.90
N GLU A 247 -2.25 -2.48 -13.91
CA GLU A 247 -0.96 -1.80 -13.80
C GLU A 247 -0.09 -2.01 -15.05
N LYS A 248 -0.03 -3.25 -15.55
CA LYS A 248 0.71 -3.58 -16.79
C LYS A 248 0.08 -2.98 -18.05
N SER A 249 -1.21 -2.67 -18.04
CA SER A 249 -1.87 -2.00 -19.19
C SER A 249 -1.57 -0.50 -19.28
N LEU A 250 -1.18 0.15 -18.17
CA LEU A 250 -0.99 1.60 -18.13
C LEU A 250 0.08 2.12 -19.10
N PRO A 251 1.29 1.55 -19.18
CA PRO A 251 2.29 1.96 -20.16
C PRO A 251 1.82 1.74 -21.61
N LEU A 252 1.02 0.69 -21.86
CA LEU A 252 0.50 0.39 -23.19
C LEU A 252 -0.58 1.39 -23.65
N LEU A 253 -1.29 2.00 -22.72
CA LEU A 253 -2.27 3.06 -23.02
C LEU A 253 -1.61 4.36 -23.50
N VAL A 254 -0.36 4.61 -23.10
CA VAL A 254 0.42 5.77 -23.57
C VAL A 254 0.88 5.56 -25.01
N ASP A 255 1.04 4.31 -25.45
CA ASP A 255 1.37 3.96 -26.83
C ASP A 255 0.10 4.02 -27.69
N GLN A 256 -0.09 5.15 -28.40
CA GLN A 256 -1.26 5.42 -29.26
C GLN A 256 -1.38 4.47 -30.48
N GLN A 257 -0.45 3.52 -30.66
CA GLN A 257 -0.50 2.55 -31.75
C GLN A 257 -1.37 1.32 -31.42
N LEU A 258 -1.65 1.07 -30.13
CA LEU A 258 -2.42 -0.09 -29.69
C LEU A 258 -3.89 0.25 -29.45
N SER A 259 -4.79 -0.55 -29.99
CA SER A 259 -6.21 -0.47 -29.67
C SER A 259 -6.49 -1.01 -28.26
N ILE A 260 -7.59 -0.56 -27.64
CA ILE A 260 -8.07 -1.06 -26.35
C ILE A 260 -8.26 -2.59 -26.36
N THR A 261 -8.65 -3.15 -27.49
CA THR A 261 -8.80 -4.61 -27.65
C THR A 261 -7.46 -5.32 -27.63
N GLU A 262 -6.45 -4.79 -28.31
CA GLU A 262 -5.08 -5.34 -28.28
C GLU A 262 -4.48 -5.25 -26.87
N ILE A 263 -4.61 -4.09 -26.22
CA ILE A 263 -4.13 -3.90 -24.83
C ILE A 263 -4.80 -4.89 -23.90
N SER A 264 -6.13 -5.08 -24.00
CA SER A 264 -6.85 -6.03 -23.15
C SER A 264 -6.33 -7.46 -23.33
N ASN A 265 -6.06 -7.88 -24.57
CA ASN A 265 -5.52 -9.19 -24.88
C ASN A 265 -4.09 -9.37 -24.36
N LEU A 266 -3.22 -8.38 -24.59
CA LEU A 266 -1.83 -8.39 -24.09
C LEU A 266 -1.74 -8.48 -22.58
N CYS A 267 -2.73 -7.92 -21.88
CA CYS A 267 -2.80 -7.98 -20.42
C CYS A 267 -3.62 -9.18 -19.88
N GLY A 268 -4.03 -10.12 -20.74
CA GLY A 268 -4.69 -11.36 -20.32
C GLY A 268 -6.16 -11.22 -19.93
N PHE A 269 -6.84 -10.15 -20.35
CA PHE A 269 -8.29 -10.04 -20.15
C PHE A 269 -9.05 -10.82 -21.21
N SER A 270 -10.18 -11.42 -20.82
CA SER A 270 -11.02 -12.22 -21.70
C SER A 270 -11.80 -11.38 -22.74
N SER A 271 -11.95 -10.08 -22.52
CA SER A 271 -12.58 -9.14 -23.44
C SER A 271 -12.25 -7.69 -23.10
N SER A 272 -12.29 -6.81 -24.09
CA SER A 272 -12.11 -5.36 -23.91
C SER A 272 -13.19 -4.73 -23.03
N SER A 273 -14.43 -5.25 -23.07
CA SER A 273 -15.51 -4.80 -22.19
C SER A 273 -15.24 -5.11 -20.72
N TYR A 274 -14.72 -6.31 -20.44
CA TYR A 274 -14.33 -6.69 -19.07
C TYR A 274 -13.12 -5.88 -18.60
N TYR A 275 -12.11 -5.69 -19.45
CA TYR A 275 -10.98 -4.82 -19.18
C TYR A 275 -11.42 -3.39 -18.82
N THR A 276 -12.28 -2.77 -19.65
CA THR A 276 -12.77 -1.40 -19.41
C THR A 276 -13.53 -1.28 -18.08
N LYS A 277 -14.33 -2.29 -17.74
CA LYS A 277 -15.03 -2.34 -16.44
C LYS A 277 -14.04 -2.39 -15.28
N VAL A 278 -13.11 -3.34 -15.30
CA VAL A 278 -12.11 -3.53 -14.24
C VAL A 278 -11.20 -2.31 -14.14
N PHE A 279 -10.80 -1.74 -15.26
CA PHE A 279 -9.99 -0.52 -15.31
C PHE A 279 -10.69 0.64 -14.57
N ARG A 280 -11.96 0.89 -14.86
CA ARG A 280 -12.74 1.93 -14.19
C ARG A 280 -12.87 1.67 -12.69
N GLU A 281 -13.09 0.41 -12.27
CA GLU A 281 -13.21 0.02 -10.87
C GLU A 281 -11.89 0.22 -10.09
N HIS A 282 -10.74 0.01 -10.76
CA HIS A 282 -9.42 0.15 -10.13
C HIS A 282 -8.87 1.57 -10.15
N MET A 283 -9.09 2.29 -11.26
CA MET A 283 -8.48 3.60 -11.48
C MET A 283 -9.40 4.75 -11.07
N GLY A 284 -10.70 4.49 -10.89
CA GLY A 284 -11.69 5.55 -10.67
C GLY A 284 -11.95 6.43 -11.91
N LEU A 285 -11.28 6.15 -13.03
CA LEU A 285 -11.32 6.92 -14.28
C LEU A 285 -11.79 6.02 -15.43
N SER A 286 -12.49 6.62 -16.39
CA SER A 286 -12.81 5.93 -17.64
C SER A 286 -11.63 6.04 -18.61
N LEU A 287 -11.41 5.00 -19.44
CA LEU A 287 -10.41 5.00 -20.53
C LEU A 287 -10.60 6.14 -21.55
N ILE A 288 -11.78 6.78 -21.59
CA ILE A 288 -12.07 7.95 -22.44
C ILE A 288 -11.31 9.20 -21.98
N HIS A 289 -10.77 9.20 -20.77
CA HIS A 289 -10.08 10.35 -20.15
C HIS A 289 -8.55 10.18 -20.11
N ILE A 290 -8.03 9.14 -20.74
CA ILE A 290 -6.61 8.84 -20.92
C ILE A 290 -6.23 8.98 -22.41
#